data_0aae84201153a27cf9e4633a0e9de706
#
_entry.id   0aae84201153a27cf9e4633a0e9de706
#
_cell.length_a   1.000
_cell.length_b   1.000
_cell.length_c   1.000
_cell.angle_alpha   90.00
_cell.angle_beta   90.00
_cell.angle_gamma   90.00
#
_symmetry.space_group_name_H-M   'P 1'
#
loop_
_entity.id
_entity.type
_entity.pdbx_description
1 polymer ?
#
loop_
_entity_poly.entity_id
_entity_poly.type
_entity_poly.pdbx_seq_one_letter_code
_entity_poly.pdbx_strand_id
1 'polypeptide(L)'
;MGAAGTGLAFAPFIPWGTFLPNPSSAAAEKVPVVLPDGSQANVFTFPINHAEVITYPKTGDSVLDEEAFRKWQFIRLPEKFGGDKNEVSSFRAYSMICLHLWCVWKYWPQEGRMRGECPCHGSMYDPVTGTAFAGPASLQAPPSDTLPELNFEADADGNLFVTPPQWGPNKNGVVGYGRFPK
;
A
#
# COMPACT_ATOMS: atom_id res chain seq x y z
N MET A 1 50.71 21.76 28.80
CA MET A 1 50.31 20.63 27.97
C MET A 1 49.05 20.04 28.55
N GLY A 2 47.91 20.12 27.89
CA GLY A 2 46.67 19.48 28.41
C GLY A 2 45.38 20.20 28.02
N ALA A 3 45.09 20.36 26.70
CA ALA A 3 43.78 20.87 26.30
C ALA A 3 43.31 20.31 24.92
N ALA A 4 43.77 19.14 24.53
CA ALA A 4 43.42 18.56 23.21
C ALA A 4 42.58 17.26 23.28
N GLY A 5 42.07 16.86 24.47
CA GLY A 5 41.45 15.56 24.66
C GLY A 5 39.92 15.52 24.84
N THR A 6 39.23 16.65 24.97
CA THR A 6 37.80 16.69 25.35
C THR A 6 36.82 16.89 24.20
N GLY A 7 37.30 17.17 22.98
CA GLY A 7 36.41 17.44 21.84
C GLY A 7 35.85 16.21 21.11
N LEU A 8 36.42 15.04 21.29
CA LEU A 8 36.05 13.83 20.53
C LEU A 8 35.02 12.92 21.25
N ALA A 9 34.75 13.15 22.53
CA ALA A 9 33.84 12.28 23.30
C ALA A 9 32.34 12.57 23.06
N PHE A 10 31.98 13.69 22.48
CA PHE A 10 30.59 14.09 22.25
C PHE A 10 30.07 13.83 20.82
N ALA A 11 30.96 13.48 19.89
CA ALA A 11 30.57 13.20 18.50
C ALA A 11 29.58 12.03 18.33
N PRO A 12 29.60 10.96 19.13
CA PRO A 12 28.64 9.86 18.99
C PRO A 12 27.21 10.17 19.50
N PHE A 13 27.01 11.31 20.20
CA PHE A 13 25.70 11.67 20.75
C PHE A 13 24.90 12.65 19.87
N ILE A 14 25.42 13.04 18.71
CA ILE A 14 24.63 13.82 17.77
C ILE A 14 23.67 12.84 17.09
N PRO A 15 22.34 13.00 17.24
CA PRO A 15 21.39 12.10 16.60
C PRO A 15 21.58 12.17 15.09
N TRP A 16 21.99 11.09 14.46
CA TRP A 16 22.20 11.01 13.00
C TRP A 16 20.96 11.44 12.22
N GLY A 17 19.77 11.32 12.83
CA GLY A 17 18.50 11.78 12.24
C GLY A 17 18.40 13.28 11.99
N THR A 18 19.25 14.12 12.63
CA THR A 18 19.25 15.58 12.39
C THR A 18 19.91 15.99 11.07
N PHE A 19 20.66 15.07 10.46
CA PHE A 19 21.32 15.31 9.16
C PHE A 19 20.56 14.68 7.98
N LEU A 20 19.54 13.90 8.25
CA LEU A 20 18.70 13.34 7.20
C LEU A 20 17.64 14.38 6.83
N PRO A 21 17.44 14.68 5.53
CA PRO A 21 16.35 15.53 5.12
C PRO A 21 15.05 14.94 5.66
N ASN A 22 14.26 15.77 6.35
CA ASN A 22 12.96 15.34 6.85
C ASN A 22 12.07 14.98 5.64
N PRO A 23 11.70 13.71 5.45
CA PRO A 23 10.88 13.33 4.30
C PRO A 23 9.50 13.98 4.30
N SER A 24 9.08 14.58 5.42
CA SER A 24 7.79 15.25 5.54
C SER A 24 7.75 16.67 4.99
N SER A 25 8.88 17.24 4.54
CA SER A 25 8.94 18.63 4.06
C SER A 25 8.75 18.81 2.54
N ALA A 26 8.83 17.73 1.75
CA ALA A 26 8.39 17.76 0.37
C ALA A 26 6.86 17.59 0.36
N ALA A 27 6.14 18.61 -0.17
CA ALA A 27 4.73 18.43 -0.48
C ALA A 27 4.59 17.14 -1.30
N ALA A 28 3.91 16.18 -0.73
CA ALA A 28 3.81 14.85 -1.32
C ALA A 28 3.07 14.99 -2.66
N GLU A 29 3.79 14.81 -3.76
CA GLU A 29 3.23 14.90 -5.09
C GLU A 29 2.21 13.80 -5.30
N LYS A 30 1.01 14.17 -5.76
CA LYS A 30 -0.03 13.21 -6.10
C LYS A 30 0.38 12.44 -7.33
N VAL A 31 0.42 11.12 -7.24
CA VAL A 31 0.83 10.23 -8.33
C VAL A 31 -0.42 9.62 -8.96
N PRO A 32 -0.63 9.74 -10.28
CA PRO A 32 -1.74 9.09 -10.95
C PRO A 32 -1.77 7.57 -10.72
N VAL A 33 -2.95 7.01 -10.50
CA VAL A 33 -3.16 5.56 -10.51
C VAL A 33 -3.17 5.09 -11.95
N VAL A 34 -2.06 4.50 -12.42
CA VAL A 34 -1.91 4.03 -13.79
C VAL A 34 -2.21 2.53 -13.85
N LEU A 35 -3.17 2.16 -14.70
CA LEU A 35 -3.57 0.79 -14.97
C LEU A 35 -2.57 0.07 -15.90
N PRO A 36 -2.62 -1.27 -15.99
CA PRO A 36 -1.69 -2.02 -16.86
C PRO A 36 -1.72 -1.64 -18.33
N ASP A 37 -2.86 -1.14 -18.83
CA ASP A 37 -3.03 -0.65 -20.21
C ASP A 37 -2.45 0.75 -20.44
N GLY A 38 -1.92 1.38 -19.40
CA GLY A 38 -1.37 2.73 -19.42
C GLY A 38 -2.41 3.84 -19.20
N SER A 39 -3.70 3.53 -19.09
CA SER A 39 -4.74 4.51 -18.77
C SER A 39 -4.71 4.89 -17.30
N GLN A 40 -5.24 6.06 -16.96
CA GLN A 40 -5.44 6.46 -15.58
C GLN A 40 -6.76 5.90 -15.04
N ALA A 41 -6.74 5.32 -13.84
CA ALA A 41 -7.95 4.84 -13.18
C ALA A 41 -8.89 6.00 -12.87
N ASN A 42 -10.20 5.78 -13.07
CA ASN A 42 -11.22 6.81 -12.88
C ASN A 42 -12.44 6.20 -12.16
N VAL A 43 -13.04 6.96 -11.24
CA VAL A 43 -14.15 6.48 -10.39
C VAL A 43 -15.43 6.16 -11.20
N PHE A 44 -15.61 6.79 -12.38
CA PHE A 44 -16.80 6.58 -13.20
C PHE A 44 -16.65 5.41 -14.18
N THR A 45 -15.44 5.11 -14.61
CA THR A 45 -15.20 4.15 -15.72
C THR A 45 -14.63 2.81 -15.26
N PHE A 46 -13.94 2.75 -14.13
CA PHE A 46 -13.38 1.49 -13.64
C PHE A 46 -14.51 0.54 -13.20
N PRO A 47 -14.53 -0.72 -13.66
CA PRO A 47 -15.67 -1.61 -13.42
C PRO A 47 -15.89 -1.96 -11.95
N ILE A 48 -17.17 -2.10 -11.54
CA ILE A 48 -17.55 -2.57 -10.21
C ILE A 48 -17.13 -4.04 -10.03
N ASN A 49 -16.72 -4.41 -8.82
CA ASN A 49 -16.26 -5.76 -8.48
C ASN A 49 -15.12 -6.24 -9.40
N HIS A 50 -14.21 -5.34 -9.68
CA HIS A 50 -13.06 -5.60 -10.57
C HIS A 50 -11.76 -5.25 -9.87
N ALA A 51 -10.68 -5.91 -10.28
CA ALA A 51 -9.37 -5.64 -9.73
C ALA A 51 -8.28 -5.72 -10.80
N GLU A 52 -7.33 -4.81 -10.69
CA GLU A 52 -6.12 -4.75 -11.52
C GLU A 52 -4.88 -4.65 -10.64
N VAL A 53 -3.74 -5.02 -11.21
CA VAL A 53 -2.45 -4.87 -10.53
C VAL A 53 -1.82 -3.55 -10.95
N ILE A 54 -1.62 -2.66 -10.00
CA ILE A 54 -0.91 -1.40 -10.25
C ILE A 54 0.49 -1.45 -9.65
N THR A 55 1.41 -0.67 -10.21
CA THR A 55 2.78 -0.53 -9.72
C THR A 55 2.96 0.80 -9.02
N TYR A 56 3.35 0.76 -7.73
CA TYR A 56 3.63 1.96 -6.95
C TYR A 56 4.69 1.70 -5.87
N PRO A 57 5.69 2.56 -5.67
CA PRO A 57 6.04 3.67 -6.57
C PRO A 57 6.62 3.13 -7.88
N LYS A 58 6.26 3.79 -9.00
CA LYS A 58 6.81 3.50 -10.31
C LYS A 58 8.13 4.24 -10.50
N THR A 59 9.17 3.55 -10.94
CA THR A 59 10.53 4.10 -11.09
C THR A 59 10.88 4.43 -12.54
N GLY A 60 10.21 3.78 -13.50
CA GLY A 60 10.57 3.79 -14.91
C GLY A 60 11.65 2.77 -15.29
N ASP A 61 12.23 2.06 -14.32
CA ASP A 61 13.07 0.89 -14.55
C ASP A 61 12.19 -0.36 -14.56
N SER A 62 12.15 -1.04 -15.70
CA SER A 62 11.27 -2.19 -15.89
C SER A 62 11.57 -3.35 -14.96
N VAL A 63 12.81 -3.53 -14.51
CA VAL A 63 13.20 -4.60 -13.60
C VAL A 63 12.70 -4.28 -12.20
N LEU A 64 12.92 -3.05 -11.73
CA LEU A 64 12.46 -2.60 -10.42
C LEU A 64 10.93 -2.52 -10.34
N ASP A 65 10.28 -2.09 -11.42
CA ASP A 65 8.82 -1.96 -11.46
C ASP A 65 8.10 -3.32 -11.47
N GLU A 66 8.81 -4.43 -11.80
CA GLU A 66 8.28 -5.79 -11.68
C GLU A 66 8.47 -6.44 -10.31
N GLU A 67 9.16 -5.79 -9.37
CA GLU A 67 9.28 -6.30 -8.01
C GLU A 67 7.93 -6.43 -7.31
N ALA A 68 7.68 -7.58 -6.69
CA ALA A 68 6.41 -7.86 -6.02
C ALA A 68 6.05 -6.85 -4.93
N PHE A 69 7.06 -6.24 -4.28
CA PHE A 69 6.88 -5.21 -3.24
C PHE A 69 6.34 -3.88 -3.79
N ARG A 70 6.39 -3.66 -5.10
CA ARG A 70 5.83 -2.51 -5.79
C ARG A 70 4.45 -2.78 -6.38
N LYS A 71 3.98 -4.03 -6.32
CA LYS A 71 2.69 -4.42 -6.87
C LYS A 71 1.60 -4.30 -5.82
N TRP A 72 0.50 -3.70 -6.24
CA TRP A 72 -0.68 -3.48 -5.41
C TRP A 72 -1.91 -4.03 -6.11
N GLN A 73 -2.74 -4.74 -5.37
CA GLN A 73 -4.04 -5.18 -5.86
C GLN A 73 -5.02 -4.02 -5.73
N PHE A 74 -5.23 -3.29 -6.83
CA PHE A 74 -6.19 -2.22 -6.92
C PHE A 74 -7.58 -2.80 -7.20
N ILE A 75 -8.55 -2.50 -6.35
CA ILE A 75 -9.87 -3.13 -6.33
C ILE A 75 -10.94 -2.05 -6.31
N ARG A 76 -11.93 -2.13 -7.21
CA ARG A 76 -13.23 -1.52 -6.97
C ARG A 76 -14.12 -2.55 -6.29
N LEU A 77 -14.64 -2.23 -5.13
CA LEU A 77 -15.44 -3.14 -4.32
C LEU A 77 -16.70 -3.62 -5.05
N PRO A 78 -17.27 -4.77 -4.67
CA PRO A 78 -18.63 -5.17 -5.07
C PRO A 78 -19.67 -4.17 -4.56
N GLU A 79 -20.84 -4.12 -5.22
CA GLU A 79 -21.96 -3.27 -4.79
C GLU A 79 -22.33 -3.45 -3.32
N LYS A 80 -22.42 -4.70 -2.85
CA LYS A 80 -22.74 -5.04 -1.45
C LYS A 80 -21.74 -4.48 -0.43
N PHE A 81 -20.56 -4.05 -0.89
CA PHE A 81 -19.51 -3.43 -0.08
C PHE A 81 -19.29 -1.95 -0.42
N GLY A 82 -20.23 -1.34 -1.15
CA GLY A 82 -20.20 0.08 -1.51
C GLY A 82 -19.44 0.42 -2.78
N GLY A 83 -19.22 -0.56 -3.66
CA GLY A 83 -18.54 -0.36 -4.94
C GLY A 83 -19.39 0.33 -6.01
N ASP A 84 -20.69 0.47 -5.80
CA ASP A 84 -21.67 1.16 -6.66
C ASP A 84 -21.49 2.69 -6.64
N LYS A 85 -20.84 3.23 -5.63
CA LYS A 85 -20.59 4.66 -5.52
C LYS A 85 -19.44 5.09 -6.41
N ASN A 86 -19.60 6.24 -7.07
CA ASN A 86 -18.52 6.85 -7.86
C ASN A 86 -17.66 7.75 -6.96
N GLU A 87 -17.11 7.16 -5.91
CA GLU A 87 -16.32 7.83 -4.88
C GLU A 87 -15.05 7.06 -4.56
N VAL A 88 -14.05 7.73 -4.02
CA VAL A 88 -12.80 7.12 -3.55
C VAL A 88 -13.06 5.98 -2.54
N SER A 89 -14.12 6.11 -1.73
CA SER A 89 -14.52 5.10 -0.74
C SER A 89 -14.83 3.71 -1.34
N SER A 90 -15.14 3.64 -2.63
CA SER A 90 -15.40 2.39 -3.36
C SER A 90 -14.12 1.65 -3.78
N PHE A 91 -12.96 2.25 -3.59
CA PHE A 91 -11.69 1.72 -4.06
C PHE A 91 -10.76 1.35 -2.92
N ARG A 92 -9.98 0.30 -3.15
CA ARG A 92 -8.90 -0.16 -2.26
C ARG A 92 -7.67 -0.50 -3.09
N ALA A 93 -6.49 -0.35 -2.52
CA ALA A 93 -5.30 -0.97 -3.06
C ALA A 93 -4.46 -1.52 -1.91
N TYR A 94 -4.31 -2.81 -1.90
CA TYR A 94 -3.52 -3.52 -0.90
C TYR A 94 -2.22 -4.04 -1.49
N SER A 95 -1.15 -4.01 -0.68
CA SER A 95 0.09 -4.71 -1.04
C SER A 95 -0.21 -6.14 -1.44
N MET A 96 0.33 -6.60 -2.56
CA MET A 96 0.15 -7.98 -3.01
C MET A 96 0.94 -9.01 -2.20
N ILE A 97 1.74 -8.56 -1.23
CA ILE A 97 2.56 -9.45 -0.40
C ILE A 97 1.71 -10.02 0.73
N CYS A 98 1.54 -11.33 0.72
CA CYS A 98 0.86 -12.07 1.77
C CYS A 98 1.59 -11.92 3.11
N LEU A 99 0.83 -11.65 4.17
CA LEU A 99 1.37 -11.41 5.51
C LEU A 99 1.98 -12.66 6.16
N HIS A 100 1.65 -13.87 5.67
CA HIS A 100 2.21 -15.10 6.21
C HIS A 100 3.69 -15.29 5.83
N LEU A 101 3.99 -15.66 4.59
CA LEU A 101 5.35 -15.94 4.08
C LEU A 101 5.61 -15.28 2.73
N TRP A 102 5.09 -14.08 2.52
CA TRP A 102 5.37 -13.17 1.40
C TRP A 102 5.03 -13.70 0.01
N CYS A 103 4.18 -14.73 -0.12
CA CYS A 103 3.59 -15.11 -1.39
C CYS A 103 2.73 -13.96 -1.95
N VAL A 104 2.49 -13.99 -3.25
CA VAL A 104 1.58 -13.05 -3.90
C VAL A 104 0.16 -13.58 -3.82
N TRP A 105 -0.75 -12.80 -3.27
CA TRP A 105 -2.18 -13.10 -3.23
C TRP A 105 -2.95 -12.39 -4.34
N LYS A 106 -4.19 -12.83 -4.63
CA LYS A 106 -5.06 -12.22 -5.64
C LYS A 106 -6.47 -12.02 -5.10
N TYR A 107 -7.15 -10.97 -5.62
CA TYR A 107 -8.58 -10.78 -5.41
C TYR A 107 -9.38 -11.69 -6.36
N TRP A 108 -10.46 -12.27 -5.85
CA TRP A 108 -11.38 -13.12 -6.58
C TRP A 108 -12.77 -12.50 -6.60
N PRO A 109 -13.23 -11.97 -7.76
CA PRO A 109 -14.50 -11.26 -7.86
C PRO A 109 -15.72 -12.18 -7.97
N GLN A 110 -15.54 -13.50 -8.14
CA GLN A 110 -16.65 -14.44 -8.33
C GLN A 110 -17.62 -14.40 -7.18
N GLU A 111 -18.92 -14.52 -7.50
CA GLU A 111 -19.98 -14.66 -6.52
C GLU A 111 -19.66 -15.80 -5.53
N GLY A 112 -19.87 -15.55 -4.24
CA GLY A 112 -19.50 -16.49 -3.17
C GLY A 112 -18.03 -16.45 -2.75
N ARG A 113 -17.15 -15.80 -3.51
CA ARG A 113 -15.75 -15.56 -3.09
C ARG A 113 -15.55 -14.09 -2.68
N MET A 114 -15.51 -13.13 -3.59
CA MET A 114 -15.36 -11.69 -3.35
C MET A 114 -14.38 -11.37 -2.21
N ARG A 115 -13.20 -11.95 -2.26
CA ARG A 115 -12.16 -11.85 -1.22
C ARG A 115 -10.77 -11.99 -1.82
N GLY A 116 -9.75 -11.58 -1.07
CA GLY A 116 -8.36 -11.89 -1.37
C GLY A 116 -8.01 -13.33 -0.96
N GLU A 117 -7.25 -14.05 -1.77
CA GLU A 117 -6.76 -15.38 -1.44
C GLU A 117 -5.29 -15.55 -1.80
N CYS A 118 -4.53 -16.12 -0.88
CA CYS A 118 -3.14 -16.49 -1.10
C CYS A 118 -3.06 -17.97 -1.46
N PRO A 119 -2.53 -18.34 -2.63
CA PRO A 119 -2.52 -19.72 -3.09
C PRO A 119 -1.53 -20.61 -2.34
N CYS A 120 -0.54 -20.03 -1.64
CA CYS A 120 0.50 -20.83 -0.99
C CYS A 120 -0.02 -21.62 0.23
N HIS A 121 -0.75 -20.96 1.13
CA HIS A 121 -1.21 -21.60 2.38
C HIS A 121 -2.65 -21.20 2.75
N GLY A 122 -3.41 -20.65 1.80
CA GLY A 122 -4.83 -20.40 2.00
C GLY A 122 -5.18 -19.22 2.92
N SER A 123 -4.27 -18.25 3.13
CA SER A 123 -4.65 -17.01 3.82
C SER A 123 -5.68 -16.26 2.99
N MET A 124 -6.75 -15.78 3.65
CA MET A 124 -7.87 -15.06 3.02
C MET A 124 -8.01 -13.68 3.64
N TYR A 125 -8.26 -12.68 2.79
CA TYR A 125 -8.32 -11.28 3.15
C TYR A 125 -9.66 -10.65 2.81
N ASP A 126 -10.22 -9.90 3.75
CA ASP A 126 -11.40 -9.09 3.54
C ASP A 126 -11.09 -7.93 2.57
N PRO A 127 -11.85 -7.76 1.48
CA PRO A 127 -11.55 -6.75 0.49
C PRO A 127 -11.85 -5.32 0.96
N VAL A 128 -12.64 -5.16 2.03
CA VAL A 128 -13.00 -3.83 2.56
C VAL A 128 -11.92 -3.32 3.52
N THR A 129 -11.39 -4.21 4.36
CA THR A 129 -10.48 -3.84 5.45
C THR A 129 -9.04 -4.27 5.22
N GLY A 130 -8.78 -5.21 4.29
CA GLY A 130 -7.48 -5.84 4.11
C GLY A 130 -7.09 -6.82 5.22
N THR A 131 -7.97 -7.06 6.20
CA THR A 131 -7.68 -7.93 7.34
C THR A 131 -7.78 -9.40 6.94
N ALA A 132 -6.83 -10.20 7.39
CA ALA A 132 -6.86 -11.65 7.21
C ALA A 132 -7.93 -12.25 8.14
N PHE A 133 -8.89 -12.98 7.59
CA PHE A 133 -9.96 -13.64 8.36
C PHE A 133 -9.87 -15.18 8.35
N ALA A 134 -8.98 -15.74 7.52
CA ALA A 134 -8.76 -17.18 7.47
C ALA A 134 -7.33 -17.51 7.02
N GLY A 135 -6.90 -18.74 7.31
CA GLY A 135 -5.56 -19.22 7.03
C GLY A 135 -4.49 -18.63 7.98
N PRO A 136 -3.21 -18.95 7.74
CA PRO A 136 -2.17 -18.65 8.73
C PRO A 136 -1.92 -17.14 8.97
N ALA A 137 -2.22 -16.27 8.00
CA ALA A 137 -2.10 -14.83 8.22
C ALA A 137 -3.08 -14.30 9.28
N SER A 138 -4.25 -14.94 9.46
CA SER A 138 -5.25 -14.53 10.45
C SER A 138 -4.86 -14.91 11.89
N LEU A 139 -3.79 -15.64 12.08
CA LEU A 139 -3.26 -16.01 13.40
C LEU A 139 -2.31 -14.95 13.96
N GLN A 140 -1.99 -13.92 13.17
CA GLN A 140 -1.16 -12.81 13.63
C GLN A 140 -1.98 -11.84 14.47
N ALA A 141 -1.31 -11.22 15.45
CA ALA A 141 -1.97 -10.18 16.25
C ALA A 141 -2.14 -8.89 15.44
N PRO A 142 -3.26 -8.16 15.61
CA PRO A 142 -3.41 -6.83 15.01
C PRO A 142 -2.29 -5.87 15.43
N PRO A 143 -1.81 -5.00 14.53
CA PRO A 143 -2.27 -4.79 13.16
C PRO A 143 -1.55 -5.66 12.10
N SER A 144 -0.75 -6.65 12.52
CA SER A 144 0.07 -7.48 11.62
C SER A 144 -0.77 -8.44 10.75
N ASP A 145 -2.04 -8.63 11.07
CA ASP A 145 -3.04 -9.38 10.33
C ASP A 145 -3.69 -8.60 9.18
N THR A 146 -3.32 -7.31 9.01
CA THR A 146 -3.95 -6.42 8.02
C THR A 146 -2.93 -5.98 6.96
N LEU A 147 -3.33 -6.09 5.69
CA LEU A 147 -2.50 -5.71 4.54
C LEU A 147 -2.23 -4.20 4.52
N PRO A 148 -1.00 -3.77 4.17
CA PRO A 148 -0.72 -2.38 3.86
C PRO A 148 -1.64 -1.88 2.74
N GLU A 149 -2.19 -0.67 2.90
CA GLU A 149 -3.12 -0.03 1.97
C GLU A 149 -2.56 1.30 1.47
N LEU A 150 -2.76 1.59 0.17
CA LEU A 150 -2.55 2.92 -0.39
C LEU A 150 -3.78 3.79 -0.14
N ASN A 151 -3.55 5.08 0.10
CA ASN A 151 -4.62 6.05 0.17
C ASN A 151 -4.81 6.70 -1.21
N PHE A 152 -6.06 7.06 -1.52
CA PHE A 152 -6.43 7.69 -2.78
C PHE A 152 -7.12 9.03 -2.56
N GLU A 153 -6.98 9.88 -3.58
CA GLU A 153 -7.81 11.05 -3.81
C GLU A 153 -8.32 11.03 -5.25
N ALA A 154 -9.45 11.68 -5.49
CA ALA A 154 -9.98 11.90 -6.83
C ALA A 154 -9.97 13.40 -7.15
N ASP A 155 -9.72 13.73 -8.42
CA ASP A 155 -9.93 15.11 -8.91
C ASP A 155 -11.40 15.33 -9.30
N ALA A 156 -11.71 16.52 -9.82
CA ALA A 156 -13.07 16.88 -10.23
C ALA A 156 -13.60 16.05 -11.41
N ASP A 157 -12.71 15.49 -12.22
CA ASP A 157 -13.02 14.64 -13.36
C ASP A 157 -13.11 13.16 -12.96
N GLY A 158 -12.90 12.85 -11.67
CA GLY A 158 -12.94 11.51 -11.13
C GLY A 158 -11.67 10.69 -11.32
N ASN A 159 -10.58 11.29 -11.80
CA ASN A 159 -9.30 10.57 -11.93
C ASN A 159 -8.69 10.31 -10.57
N LEU A 160 -8.17 9.09 -10.39
CA LEU A 160 -7.60 8.66 -9.12
C LEU A 160 -6.10 8.91 -9.04
N PHE A 161 -5.69 9.36 -7.86
CA PHE A 161 -4.30 9.60 -7.51
C PHE A 161 -3.98 8.88 -6.19
N VAL A 162 -2.78 8.31 -6.12
CA VAL A 162 -2.21 7.84 -4.87
C VAL A 162 -1.70 9.06 -4.10
N THR A 163 -2.13 9.20 -2.86
CA THR A 163 -1.47 10.08 -1.92
C THR A 163 -0.30 9.34 -1.31
N PRO A 164 0.91 9.93 -1.31
CA PRO A 164 2.08 9.27 -0.76
C PRO A 164 1.83 8.79 0.65
N PRO A 165 2.32 7.59 0.99
CA PRO A 165 2.17 7.05 2.32
C PRO A 165 2.83 8.00 3.34
N GLN A 166 2.11 8.34 4.37
CA GLN A 166 2.67 9.00 5.53
C GLN A 166 3.39 7.97 6.40
N TRP A 167 4.45 8.38 7.10
CA TRP A 167 5.24 7.50 7.99
C TRP A 167 4.47 7.12 9.28
N GLY A 168 3.18 7.21 9.26
CA GLY A 168 2.29 6.81 10.35
C GLY A 168 1.44 5.61 9.96
N PRO A 169 0.70 5.04 10.91
CA PRO A 169 -0.28 4.02 10.60
C PRO A 169 -1.35 4.58 9.65
N ASN A 170 -1.80 3.75 8.72
CA ASN A 170 -2.97 4.08 7.91
C ASN A 170 -4.26 4.10 8.76
N LYS A 171 -5.42 4.34 8.14
CA LYS A 171 -6.73 4.33 8.81
C LYS A 171 -7.05 3.03 9.58
N ASN A 172 -6.39 1.92 9.22
CA ASN A 172 -6.54 0.61 9.85
C ASN A 172 -5.47 0.35 10.92
N GLY A 173 -4.63 1.34 11.27
CA GLY A 173 -3.56 1.20 12.24
C GLY A 173 -2.33 0.45 11.73
N VAL A 174 -2.26 0.15 10.43
CA VAL A 174 -1.17 -0.62 9.82
C VAL A 174 -0.01 0.29 9.43
N VAL A 175 1.16 0.00 9.96
CA VAL A 175 2.41 0.66 9.59
C VAL A 175 3.08 -0.18 8.49
N GLY A 176 2.77 0.15 7.23
CA GLY A 176 3.21 -0.65 6.07
C GLY A 176 4.49 -0.19 5.38
N TYR A 177 5.01 0.94 5.77
CA TYR A 177 5.97 1.71 4.98
C TYR A 177 7.40 1.19 4.98
N GLY A 178 7.77 0.34 5.92
CA GLY A 178 9.06 -0.34 5.92
C GLY A 178 9.25 -1.36 4.80
N ARG A 179 8.20 -1.62 4.02
CA ARG A 179 8.20 -2.58 2.90
C ARG A 179 8.38 -1.93 1.53
N PHE A 180 8.45 -0.62 1.45
CA PHE A 180 8.81 0.03 0.20
C PHE A 180 10.31 -0.18 -0.06
N PRO A 181 10.69 -0.65 -1.24
CA PRO A 181 12.09 -0.62 -1.65
C PRO A 181 12.56 0.84 -1.62
N LYS A 182 13.70 1.06 -1.01
CA LYS A 182 14.34 2.39 -0.98
C LYS A 182 14.93 2.72 -2.32
#